data_45bd023f1e836943851dbc8e0cba9cdb
#
_entry.id   45bd023f1e836943851dbc8e0cba9cdb
#
_cell.length_a   1.000
_cell.length_b   1.000
_cell.length_c   1.000
_cell.angle_alpha   90.00
_cell.angle_beta   90.00
_cell.angle_gamma   90.00
#
_symmetry.space_group_name_H-M   'P 1'
#
loop_
_entity.id
_entity.type
_entity.pdbx_description
1 polymer ?
#
loop_
_entity_poly.entity_id
_entity_poly.type
_entity_poly.pdbx_seq_one_letter_code
_entity_poly.pdbx_strand_id
1 'polypeptide(L)'
;MIERYTRPQMKAIWELTHKYEIWLEVELQACAAFEQAGQAPRGTAAKIRKKARINVERIAEIEKVTKHDVIAFLESLMDTVGPEHRFLHMGLTSSDIVDTSLAVQMTEALDLILEGLDGFLEVLKTQA
;
A
#
# COMPACT_ATOMS: atom_id res chain seq x y z
N MET A 1 1.31 -6.96 15.86
CA MET A 1 2.61 -7.28 16.54
C MET A 1 2.57 -6.87 18.00
N ILE A 2 3.39 -7.49 18.86
CA ILE A 2 3.50 -7.07 20.28
C ILE A 2 4.40 -5.85 20.35
N GLU A 3 3.86 -4.70 20.68
CA GLU A 3 4.51 -3.40 20.58
C GLU A 3 5.87 -3.33 21.30
N ARG A 4 5.95 -3.86 22.54
CA ARG A 4 7.17 -3.84 23.35
C ARG A 4 8.34 -4.69 22.78
N TYR A 5 8.09 -5.53 21.79
CA TYR A 5 9.10 -6.41 21.16
C TYR A 5 9.39 -6.03 19.71
N THR A 6 8.81 -4.94 19.23
CA THR A 6 8.91 -4.56 17.84
C THR A 6 9.75 -3.28 17.70
N ARG A 7 10.74 -3.30 16.82
CA ARG A 7 11.49 -2.10 16.45
C ARG A 7 10.57 -1.12 15.72
N PRO A 8 10.65 0.19 15.97
CA PRO A 8 9.76 1.17 15.34
C PRO A 8 9.73 1.09 13.81
N GLN A 9 10.89 0.93 13.16
CA GLN A 9 10.99 0.84 11.71
C GLN A 9 10.25 -0.40 11.17
N MET A 10 10.45 -1.56 11.81
CA MET A 10 9.76 -2.79 11.42
C MET A 10 8.24 -2.68 11.68
N LYS A 11 7.83 -2.02 12.78
CA LYS A 11 6.42 -1.78 13.07
C LYS A 11 5.76 -0.96 11.97
N ALA A 12 6.40 0.13 11.54
CA ALA A 12 5.87 1.04 10.53
C ALA A 12 5.53 0.32 9.20
N ILE A 13 6.36 -0.62 8.77
CA ILE A 13 6.13 -1.41 7.55
C ILE A 13 4.80 -2.21 7.62
N TRP A 14 4.45 -2.70 8.81
CA TRP A 14 3.28 -3.57 9.01
C TRP A 14 2.04 -2.83 9.54
N GLU A 15 2.06 -1.50 9.60
CA GLU A 15 0.88 -0.72 9.96
C GLU A 15 -0.15 -0.66 8.83
N LEU A 16 -1.42 -0.60 9.20
CA LEU A 16 -2.52 -0.57 8.22
C LEU A 16 -2.44 0.64 7.28
N THR A 17 -2.02 1.79 7.80
CA THR A 17 -1.84 3.00 6.98
C THR A 17 -0.84 2.75 5.86
N HIS A 18 0.35 2.21 6.18
CA HIS A 18 1.38 1.89 5.18
C HIS A 18 0.90 0.84 4.17
N LYS A 19 0.25 -0.23 4.64
CA LYS A 19 -0.38 -1.22 3.77
C LYS A 19 -1.33 -0.57 2.75
N TYR A 20 -2.23 0.31 3.19
CA TYR A 20 -3.18 0.97 2.30
C TYR A 20 -2.54 2.03 1.41
N GLU A 21 -1.44 2.64 1.83
CA GLU A 21 -0.63 3.51 0.96
C GLU A 21 -0.02 2.72 -0.21
N ILE A 22 0.49 1.52 0.05
CA ILE A 22 0.98 0.63 -1.02
C ILE A 22 -0.17 0.18 -1.91
N TRP A 23 -1.34 -0.16 -1.35
CA TRP A 23 -2.53 -0.50 -2.15
C TRP A 23 -2.91 0.63 -3.10
N LEU A 24 -2.93 1.86 -2.60
CA LEU A 24 -3.18 3.04 -3.43
C LEU A 24 -2.14 3.18 -4.54
N GLU A 25 -0.87 2.95 -4.22
CA GLU A 25 0.20 3.04 -5.22
C GLU A 25 0.04 2.00 -6.34
N VAL A 26 -0.30 0.75 -6.02
CA VAL A 26 -0.58 -0.30 -7.02
C VAL A 26 -1.74 0.13 -7.94
N GLU A 27 -2.84 0.63 -7.36
CA GLU A 27 -4.00 1.13 -8.12
C GLU A 27 -3.61 2.31 -9.04
N LEU A 28 -2.77 3.23 -8.55
CA LEU A 28 -2.31 4.38 -9.32
C LEU A 28 -1.40 3.98 -10.49
N GLN A 29 -0.53 2.99 -10.30
CA GLN A 29 0.32 2.48 -11.37
C GLN A 29 -0.50 1.76 -12.44
N ALA A 30 -1.50 0.97 -12.06
CA ALA A 30 -2.44 0.37 -12.99
C ALA A 30 -3.24 1.44 -13.76
N CYS A 31 -3.76 2.46 -13.07
CA CYS A 31 -4.44 3.57 -13.70
C CYS A 31 -3.53 4.31 -14.70
N ALA A 32 -2.26 4.55 -14.35
CA ALA A 32 -1.30 5.17 -15.25
C ALA A 32 -1.01 4.32 -16.50
N ALA A 33 -0.97 2.99 -16.36
CA ALA A 33 -0.86 2.07 -17.49
C ALA A 33 -2.09 2.15 -18.41
N PHE A 34 -3.31 2.25 -17.86
CA PHE A 34 -4.53 2.45 -18.64
C PHE A 34 -4.56 3.81 -19.34
N GLU A 35 -3.99 4.87 -18.75
CA GLU A 35 -3.80 6.15 -19.44
C GLU A 35 -2.90 6.01 -20.67
N GLN A 36 -1.78 5.28 -20.54
CA GLN A 36 -0.87 5.03 -21.65
C GLN A 36 -1.52 4.21 -22.76
N ALA A 37 -2.37 3.26 -22.40
CA ALA A 37 -3.14 2.44 -23.33
C ALA A 37 -4.36 3.19 -23.94
N GLY A 38 -4.63 4.45 -23.55
CA GLY A 38 -5.77 5.22 -24.03
C GLY A 38 -7.13 4.78 -23.46
N GLN A 39 -7.13 3.97 -22.40
CA GLN A 39 -8.34 3.47 -21.74
C GLN A 39 -8.80 4.35 -20.56
N ALA A 40 -7.95 5.26 -20.11
CA ALA A 40 -8.28 6.29 -19.15
C ALA A 40 -7.79 7.67 -19.64
N PRO A 41 -8.46 8.77 -19.28
CA PRO A 41 -8.00 10.10 -19.63
C PRO A 41 -6.62 10.41 -19.03
N ARG A 42 -5.76 11.07 -19.79
CA ARG A 42 -4.43 11.47 -19.32
C ARG A 42 -4.51 12.34 -18.06
N GLY A 43 -3.69 12.04 -17.09
CA GLY A 43 -3.60 12.76 -15.81
C GLY A 43 -4.62 12.30 -14.76
N THR A 44 -5.37 11.22 -14.99
CA THR A 44 -6.32 10.64 -14.03
C THR A 44 -5.59 10.14 -12.77
N ALA A 45 -4.52 9.35 -12.93
CA ALA A 45 -3.74 8.86 -11.80
C ALA A 45 -3.16 10.00 -10.94
N ALA A 46 -2.65 11.05 -11.58
CA ALA A 46 -2.14 12.23 -10.88
C ALA A 46 -3.25 12.97 -10.09
N LYS A 47 -4.46 13.06 -10.66
CA LYS A 47 -5.61 13.67 -9.97
C LYS A 47 -6.04 12.83 -8.78
N ILE A 48 -6.10 11.50 -8.93
CA ILE A 48 -6.42 10.58 -7.85
C ILE A 48 -5.39 10.73 -6.74
N ARG A 49 -4.10 10.65 -7.04
CA ARG A 49 -3.00 10.81 -6.08
C ARG A 49 -3.12 12.10 -5.26
N LYS A 50 -3.47 13.20 -5.89
CA LYS A 50 -3.62 14.49 -5.20
C LYS A 50 -4.80 14.51 -4.22
N LYS A 51 -5.89 13.84 -4.57
CA LYS A 51 -7.15 13.87 -3.82
C LYS A 51 -7.27 12.74 -2.78
N ALA A 52 -6.77 11.56 -3.09
CA ALA A 52 -6.89 10.37 -2.24
C ALA A 52 -6.40 10.63 -0.81
N ARG A 53 -7.14 10.17 0.16
CA ARG A 53 -6.80 10.20 1.58
C ARG A 53 -7.11 8.84 2.18
N ILE A 54 -6.10 8.23 2.80
CA ILE A 54 -6.27 6.97 3.53
C ILE A 54 -6.89 7.28 4.90
N ASN A 55 -7.99 6.61 5.18
CA ASN A 55 -8.65 6.64 6.48
C ASN A 55 -8.94 5.20 6.93
N VAL A 56 -8.08 4.69 7.81
CA VAL A 56 -8.12 3.30 8.28
C VAL A 56 -9.44 2.98 9.00
N GLU A 57 -9.93 3.90 9.82
CA GLU A 57 -11.17 3.74 10.55
C GLU A 57 -12.38 3.64 9.60
N ARG A 58 -12.40 4.51 8.57
CA ARG A 58 -13.45 4.49 7.56
C ARG A 58 -13.44 3.20 6.74
N ILE A 59 -12.27 2.70 6.39
CA ILE A 59 -12.11 1.41 5.69
C ILE A 59 -12.69 0.29 6.58
N ALA A 60 -12.32 0.25 7.86
CA ALA A 60 -12.80 -0.76 8.79
C ALA A 60 -14.33 -0.71 9.00
N GLU A 61 -14.94 0.49 8.98
CA GLU A 61 -16.40 0.64 9.04
C GLU A 61 -17.09 0.05 7.80
N ILE A 62 -16.59 0.37 6.60
CA ILE A 62 -17.14 -0.12 5.35
C ILE A 62 -16.98 -1.65 5.27
N GLU A 63 -15.83 -2.18 5.67
CA GLU A 63 -15.56 -3.61 5.66
C GLU A 63 -16.53 -4.43 6.53
N LYS A 64 -17.02 -3.87 7.63
CA LYS A 64 -18.06 -4.51 8.44
C LYS A 64 -19.33 -4.83 7.64
N VAL A 65 -19.62 -4.04 6.61
CA VAL A 65 -20.79 -4.20 5.74
C VAL A 65 -20.44 -5.02 4.51
N THR A 66 -19.41 -4.63 3.78
CA THR A 66 -19.01 -5.26 2.52
C THR A 66 -18.43 -6.66 2.69
N LYS A 67 -17.88 -6.97 3.88
CA LYS A 67 -17.16 -8.21 4.18
C LYS A 67 -16.02 -8.50 3.19
N HIS A 68 -15.43 -7.43 2.63
CA HIS A 68 -14.39 -7.51 1.64
C HIS A 68 -13.44 -6.31 1.78
N ASP A 69 -12.19 -6.57 2.09
CA ASP A 69 -11.17 -5.57 2.42
C ASP A 69 -10.83 -4.63 1.25
N VAL A 70 -10.55 -5.16 0.06
CA VAL A 70 -10.22 -4.34 -1.12
C VAL A 70 -11.40 -3.48 -1.54
N ILE A 71 -12.63 -4.01 -1.51
CA ILE A 71 -13.83 -3.22 -1.81
C ILE A 71 -13.99 -2.09 -0.77
N ALA A 72 -13.81 -2.38 0.51
CA ALA A 72 -13.90 -1.38 1.56
C ALA A 72 -12.85 -0.26 1.39
N PHE A 73 -11.63 -0.62 1.03
CA PHE A 73 -10.57 0.32 0.70
C PHE A 73 -10.99 1.22 -0.48
N LEU A 74 -11.43 0.64 -1.59
CA LEU A 74 -11.85 1.38 -2.77
C LEU A 74 -13.03 2.31 -2.47
N GLU A 75 -14.06 1.82 -1.79
CA GLU A 75 -15.22 2.65 -1.40
C GLU A 75 -14.81 3.82 -0.50
N SER A 76 -13.86 3.63 0.41
CA SER A 76 -13.38 4.73 1.26
C SER A 76 -12.72 5.86 0.47
N LEU A 77 -12.10 5.55 -0.68
CA LEU A 77 -11.49 6.55 -1.55
C LEU A 77 -12.52 7.37 -2.33
N MET A 78 -13.73 6.86 -2.55
CA MET A 78 -14.80 7.60 -3.24
C MET A 78 -15.11 8.93 -2.55
N ASP A 79 -15.04 8.96 -1.23
CA ASP A 79 -15.35 10.14 -0.41
C ASP A 79 -14.41 11.33 -0.74
N THR A 80 -13.20 11.05 -1.24
CA THR A 80 -12.16 12.08 -1.48
C THR A 80 -11.79 12.25 -2.95
N VAL A 81 -11.80 11.17 -3.73
CA VAL A 81 -11.35 11.16 -5.13
C VAL A 81 -12.39 11.74 -6.08
N GLY A 82 -13.68 11.45 -5.85
CA GLY A 82 -14.75 11.90 -6.72
C GLY A 82 -14.84 11.09 -8.03
N PRO A 83 -15.21 11.74 -9.18
CA PRO A 83 -15.54 11.02 -10.41
C PRO A 83 -14.41 10.16 -11.00
N GLU A 84 -13.16 10.49 -10.70
CA GLU A 84 -11.99 9.75 -11.13
C GLU A 84 -11.89 8.36 -10.49
N HIS A 85 -12.60 8.11 -9.38
CA HIS A 85 -12.64 6.82 -8.68
C HIS A 85 -12.98 5.64 -9.61
N ARG A 86 -13.81 5.84 -10.61
CA ARG A 86 -14.21 4.80 -11.59
C ARG A 86 -13.05 4.18 -12.37
N PHE A 87 -11.87 4.78 -12.35
CA PHE A 87 -10.65 4.27 -12.99
C PHE A 87 -9.75 3.48 -12.03
N LEU A 88 -10.10 3.42 -10.74
CA LEU A 88 -9.48 2.51 -9.80
C LEU A 88 -10.03 1.10 -9.99
N HIS A 89 -9.19 0.12 -9.74
CA HIS A 89 -9.49 -1.32 -9.83
C HIS A 89 -10.01 -1.81 -11.19
N MET A 90 -9.84 -0.99 -12.22
CA MET A 90 -10.27 -1.35 -13.57
C MET A 90 -9.38 -2.48 -14.11
N GLY A 91 -10.00 -3.65 -14.40
CA GLY A 91 -9.29 -4.82 -14.92
C GLY A 91 -8.39 -5.55 -13.94
N LEU A 92 -8.43 -5.22 -12.65
CA LEU A 92 -7.68 -5.85 -11.57
C LEU A 92 -8.55 -6.83 -10.79
N THR A 93 -7.92 -7.75 -10.09
CA THR A 93 -8.53 -8.55 -9.03
C THR A 93 -7.88 -8.21 -7.69
N SER A 94 -8.53 -8.60 -6.58
CA SER A 94 -8.01 -8.32 -5.24
C SER A 94 -6.60 -8.84 -5.01
N SER A 95 -6.24 -10.00 -5.56
CA SER A 95 -4.88 -10.56 -5.46
C SER A 95 -3.82 -9.67 -6.12
N ASP A 96 -4.15 -8.96 -7.20
CA ASP A 96 -3.20 -8.03 -7.83
C ASP A 96 -2.76 -6.92 -6.85
N ILE A 97 -3.64 -6.54 -5.94
CA ILE A 97 -3.37 -5.53 -4.92
C ILE A 97 -2.74 -6.15 -3.67
N VAL A 98 -3.38 -7.19 -3.13
CA VAL A 98 -3.00 -7.80 -1.84
C VAL A 98 -1.62 -8.45 -1.93
N ASP A 99 -1.40 -9.30 -2.94
CA ASP A 99 -0.15 -10.06 -3.05
C ASP A 99 1.02 -9.16 -3.46
N THR A 100 0.79 -8.19 -4.36
CA THR A 100 1.80 -7.20 -4.75
C THR A 100 2.21 -6.34 -3.54
N SER A 101 1.25 -5.85 -2.76
CA SER A 101 1.56 -5.04 -1.58
C SER A 101 2.29 -5.84 -0.50
N LEU A 102 1.91 -7.10 -0.31
CA LEU A 102 2.61 -7.99 0.63
C LEU A 102 4.07 -8.19 0.19
N ALA A 103 4.32 -8.39 -1.10
CA ALA A 103 5.68 -8.52 -1.63
C ALA A 103 6.52 -7.26 -1.40
N VAL A 104 5.94 -6.07 -1.55
CA VAL A 104 6.60 -4.79 -1.23
C VAL A 104 6.95 -4.72 0.25
N GLN A 105 5.98 -4.97 1.16
CA GLN A 105 6.22 -4.94 2.61
C GLN A 105 7.27 -5.97 3.04
N MET A 106 7.27 -7.17 2.44
CA MET A 106 8.29 -8.19 2.70
C MET A 106 9.68 -7.72 2.25
N THR A 107 9.78 -7.06 1.11
CA THR A 107 11.05 -6.51 0.62
C THR A 107 11.58 -5.44 1.57
N GLU A 108 10.75 -4.48 1.96
CA GLU A 108 11.11 -3.45 2.94
C GLU A 108 11.56 -4.04 4.29
N ALA A 109 10.87 -5.08 4.76
CA ALA A 109 11.24 -5.77 5.99
C ALA A 109 12.56 -6.52 5.87
N LEU A 110 12.83 -7.15 4.72
CA LEU A 110 14.09 -7.83 4.44
C LEU A 110 15.25 -6.85 4.34
N ASP A 111 15.07 -5.68 3.75
CA ASP A 111 16.10 -4.65 3.68
C ASP A 111 16.54 -4.20 5.08
N LEU A 112 15.61 -4.01 6.02
CA LEU A 112 15.93 -3.72 7.42
C LEU A 112 16.68 -4.84 8.11
N ILE A 113 16.38 -6.10 7.80
CA ILE A 113 17.08 -7.25 8.35
C ILE A 113 18.51 -7.30 7.80
N LEU A 114 18.70 -7.10 6.50
CA LEU A 114 20.00 -7.09 5.85
C LEU A 114 20.89 -5.96 6.39
N GLU A 115 20.36 -4.76 6.54
CA GLU A 115 21.06 -3.65 7.18
C GLU A 115 21.54 -4.01 8.59
N GLY A 116 20.68 -4.66 9.36
CA GLY A 116 21.05 -5.15 10.70
C GLY A 116 22.14 -6.20 10.70
N LEU A 117 22.13 -7.13 9.73
CA LEU A 117 23.16 -8.15 9.56
C LEU A 117 24.49 -7.55 9.14
N ASP A 118 24.49 -6.60 8.22
CA ASP A 118 25.69 -5.90 7.78
C ASP A 118 26.34 -5.15 8.96
N GLY A 119 25.55 -4.44 9.74
CA GLY A 119 26.05 -3.79 10.97
C GLY A 119 26.64 -4.79 11.97
N PHE A 120 26.02 -5.95 12.15
CA PHE A 120 26.53 -6.99 13.03
C PHE A 120 27.85 -7.60 12.51
N LEU A 121 27.97 -7.82 11.21
CA LEU A 121 29.20 -8.30 10.59
C LEU A 121 30.36 -7.33 10.78
N GLU A 122 30.14 -6.02 10.68
CA GLU A 122 31.17 -5.01 10.92
C GLU A 122 31.65 -5.03 12.39
N VAL A 123 30.73 -5.22 13.34
CA VAL A 123 31.12 -5.40 14.76
C VAL A 123 31.98 -6.65 14.96
N LEU A 124 31.60 -7.77 14.35
CA LEU A 124 32.38 -9.01 14.45
C LEU A 124 33.79 -8.86 13.88
N LYS A 125 33.91 -8.18 12.70
CA LYS A 125 35.24 -7.92 12.10
C LYS A 125 36.15 -7.08 13.00
N THR A 126 35.57 -6.14 13.75
CA THR A 126 36.35 -5.29 14.66
C THR A 126 36.72 -5.97 15.96
N GLN A 127 36.03 -7.05 16.32
CA GLN A 127 36.28 -7.81 17.56
C GLN A 127 37.21 -9.03 17.35
N ALA A 128 37.39 -9.46 16.10
CA ALA A 128 38.24 -10.59 15.71
C ALA A 128 39.70 -10.15 15.49
#